data_ea25db61e1661fa598fb32a983853285
#
_entry.id   ea25db61e1661fa598fb32a983853285
#
_cell.length_a   1.000
_cell.length_b   1.000
_cell.length_c   1.000
_cell.angle_alpha   90.00
_cell.angle_beta   90.00
_cell.angle_gamma   90.00
#
_symmetry.space_group_name_H-M   'P 1'
#
loop_
_entity.id
_entity.type
_entity.pdbx_description
1 polymer ?
#
loop_
_entity_poly.entity_id
_entity_poly.type
_entity_poly.pdbx_seq_one_letter_code
_entity_poly.pdbx_strand_id
1 'polypeptide(L)'
;MINRVLFYNSGGGIGDAIQMLSLINTLMSELKNTKFYYLSAHKNHFNSTLKELNNEIETLDLKIKYFGFRWWHTLVVKKELKRQNIESFDLILDLQSKIRNSLILKIIPHKYFISTCFNFKLSTPNLNIKKENKIDKTILKAVNALLKKNYQFSEYNINKIHEKF
;
A
#
# COMPACT_ATOMS: atom_id res chain seq x y z
N MET A 1 -14.38 -6.62 -9.67
CA MET A 1 -14.03 -7.21 -8.35
C MET A 1 -12.55 -6.91 -8.11
N ILE A 2 -12.15 -6.63 -6.88
CA ILE A 2 -10.75 -6.45 -6.47
C ILE A 2 -10.29 -7.74 -5.82
N ASN A 3 -9.31 -8.41 -6.40
CA ASN A 3 -8.82 -9.70 -5.91
C ASN A 3 -7.41 -9.63 -5.33
N ARG A 4 -6.62 -8.62 -5.74
CA ARG A 4 -5.22 -8.47 -5.32
C ARG A 4 -4.90 -7.00 -5.06
N VAL A 5 -4.51 -6.69 -3.83
CA VAL A 5 -4.16 -5.33 -3.40
C VAL A 5 -2.72 -5.31 -2.91
N LEU A 6 -1.95 -4.33 -3.36
CA LEU A 6 -0.61 -4.05 -2.87
C LEU A 6 -0.60 -2.75 -2.08
N PHE A 7 -0.24 -2.83 -0.82
CA PHE A 7 0.12 -1.67 0.01
C PHE A 7 1.62 -1.42 -0.11
N TYR A 8 2.01 -0.20 -0.43
CA TYR A 8 3.40 0.20 -0.43
C TYR A 8 3.66 1.31 0.59
N ASN A 9 4.64 1.10 1.45
CA ASN A 9 5.09 2.11 2.41
C ASN A 9 6.59 2.35 2.27
N SER A 10 6.97 3.60 1.99
CA SER A 10 8.38 3.99 1.88
C SER A 10 9.02 4.28 3.24
N GLY A 11 8.24 4.35 4.30
CA GLY A 11 8.71 4.55 5.66
C GLY A 11 9.47 3.32 6.18
N GLY A 12 10.60 3.57 6.84
CA GLY A 12 11.41 2.50 7.43
C GLY A 12 11.13 2.25 8.91
N GLY A 13 10.34 3.12 9.53
CA GLY A 13 9.98 3.04 10.93
C GLY A 13 8.70 2.24 11.19
N ILE A 14 8.63 1.61 12.37
CA ILE A 14 7.40 0.92 12.81
C ILE A 14 6.23 1.90 12.93
N GLY A 15 6.48 3.15 13.34
CA GLY A 15 5.47 4.21 13.44
C GLY A 15 4.77 4.49 12.11
N ASP A 16 5.51 4.51 11.00
CA ASP A 16 4.93 4.69 9.65
C ASP A 16 3.99 3.53 9.28
N ALA A 17 4.32 2.32 9.70
CA ALA A 17 3.47 1.15 9.46
C ALA A 17 2.22 1.17 10.35
N ILE A 18 2.37 1.50 11.64
CA ILE A 18 1.26 1.61 12.61
C ILE A 18 0.27 2.69 12.17
N GLN A 19 0.75 3.82 11.69
CA GLN A 19 -0.10 4.92 11.22
C GLN A 19 -1.06 4.51 10.09
N MET A 20 -0.68 3.50 9.29
CA MET A 20 -1.50 3.00 8.19
C MET A 20 -2.38 1.80 8.56
N LEU A 21 -2.25 1.24 9.77
CA LEU A 21 -3.00 0.04 10.18
C LEU A 21 -4.51 0.23 10.10
N SER A 22 -5.01 1.39 10.50
CA SER A 22 -6.46 1.67 10.44
C SER A 22 -6.99 1.59 9.00
N LEU A 23 -6.27 2.19 8.04
CA LEU A 23 -6.61 2.12 6.62
C LEU A 23 -6.53 0.68 6.09
N ILE A 24 -5.43 -0.02 6.40
CA ILE A 24 -5.20 -1.39 5.95
C ILE A 24 -6.30 -2.31 6.46
N ASN A 25 -6.59 -2.28 7.76
CA ASN A 25 -7.61 -3.13 8.37
C ASN A 25 -9.01 -2.81 7.84
N THR A 26 -9.33 -1.53 7.63
CA THR A 26 -10.58 -1.13 7.01
C THR A 26 -10.74 -1.76 5.61
N LEU A 27 -9.71 -1.65 4.78
CA LEU A 27 -9.78 -2.20 3.43
C LEU A 27 -9.82 -3.73 3.43
N MET A 28 -9.15 -4.37 4.37
CA MET A 28 -9.19 -5.83 4.51
C MET A 28 -10.56 -6.34 4.95
N SER A 29 -11.23 -5.63 5.85
CA SER A 29 -12.59 -5.99 6.29
C SER A 29 -13.64 -5.79 5.20
N GLU A 30 -13.45 -4.78 4.34
CA GLU A 30 -14.41 -4.39 3.31
C GLU A 30 -14.21 -5.14 1.97
N LEU A 31 -12.97 -5.46 1.62
CA LEU A 31 -12.62 -6.16 0.39
C LEU A 31 -12.47 -7.67 0.65
N LYS A 32 -13.58 -8.34 0.92
CA LYS A 32 -13.61 -9.79 1.16
C LYS A 32 -13.12 -10.57 -0.06
N ASN A 33 -12.49 -11.72 0.16
CA ASN A 33 -11.90 -12.58 -0.86
C ASN A 33 -10.75 -11.94 -1.67
N THR A 34 -10.10 -10.95 -1.07
CA THR A 34 -8.96 -10.24 -1.65
C THR A 34 -7.65 -10.69 -1.01
N LYS A 35 -6.63 -10.94 -1.80
CA LYS A 35 -5.27 -11.17 -1.31
C LYS A 35 -4.57 -9.83 -1.13
N PHE A 36 -4.00 -9.64 0.04
CA PHE A 36 -3.31 -8.41 0.40
C PHE A 36 -1.82 -8.62 0.48
N TYR A 37 -1.08 -7.72 -0.13
CA TYR A 37 0.37 -7.71 -0.16
C TYR A 37 0.91 -6.42 0.44
N TYR A 38 2.03 -6.50 1.12
CA TYR A 38 2.71 -5.33 1.66
C TYR A 38 4.16 -5.28 1.19
N LEU A 39 4.52 -4.18 0.56
CA LEU A 39 5.87 -3.86 0.12
C LEU A 39 6.42 -2.67 0.91
N SER A 40 7.57 -2.84 1.52
CA SER A 40 8.30 -1.77 2.18
C SER A 40 9.57 -1.42 1.43
N ALA A 41 9.96 -0.15 1.45
CA ALA A 41 11.25 0.28 0.90
C ALA A 41 12.45 -0.15 1.77
N HIS A 42 12.19 -0.47 3.02
CA HIS A 42 13.18 -0.86 4.03
C HIS A 42 12.75 -2.12 4.76
N LYS A 43 12.93 -2.16 6.09
CA LYS A 43 12.48 -3.27 6.92
C LYS A 43 10.96 -3.43 6.81
N ASN A 44 10.51 -4.64 6.52
CA ASN A 44 9.10 -4.95 6.47
C ASN A 44 8.62 -5.42 7.85
N HIS A 45 7.93 -4.55 8.57
CA HIS A 45 7.44 -4.83 9.91
C HIS A 45 6.34 -5.89 9.95
N PHE A 46 5.62 -6.12 8.86
CA PHE A 46 4.63 -7.20 8.76
C PHE A 46 5.27 -8.60 8.68
N ASN A 47 6.59 -8.69 8.45
CA ASN A 47 7.35 -9.95 8.59
C ASN A 47 7.87 -10.19 10.02
N SER A 48 7.75 -9.21 10.89
CA SER A 48 8.32 -9.26 12.24
C SER A 48 7.34 -8.75 13.28
N THR A 49 7.53 -7.55 13.76
CA THR A 49 6.82 -6.94 14.89
C THR A 49 5.29 -6.86 14.74
N LEU A 50 4.80 -6.61 13.51
CA LEU A 50 3.38 -6.48 13.21
C LEU A 50 2.75 -7.77 12.66
N LYS A 51 3.52 -8.85 12.53
CA LYS A 51 3.05 -10.12 11.95
C LYS A 51 1.83 -10.67 12.70
N GLU A 52 1.86 -10.62 14.03
CA GLU A 52 0.78 -11.13 14.86
C GLU A 52 -0.48 -10.27 14.83
N LEU A 53 -0.36 -8.99 14.45
CA LEU A 53 -1.51 -8.09 14.34
C LEU A 53 -2.27 -8.32 13.02
N ASN A 54 -1.60 -8.88 12.01
CA ASN A 54 -2.24 -9.10 10.72
C ASN A 54 -1.57 -10.23 9.93
N ASN A 55 -2.01 -11.46 10.17
CA ASN A 55 -1.47 -12.67 9.54
C ASN A 55 -1.94 -12.87 8.08
N GLU A 56 -2.92 -12.09 7.62
CA GLU A 56 -3.51 -12.23 6.29
C GLU A 56 -2.77 -11.42 5.23
N ILE A 57 -1.77 -10.62 5.64
CA ILE A 57 -0.95 -9.83 4.71
C ILE A 57 0.27 -10.62 4.28
N GLU A 58 0.36 -10.90 3.00
CA GLU A 58 1.57 -11.45 2.39
C GLU A 58 2.61 -10.34 2.19
N THR A 59 3.84 -10.59 2.57
CA THR A 59 4.91 -9.60 2.38
C THR A 59 5.65 -9.82 1.08
N LEU A 60 5.75 -8.77 0.28
CA LEU A 60 6.48 -8.77 -0.98
C LEU A 60 7.89 -8.23 -0.77
N ASP A 61 8.90 -9.02 -1.15
CA ASP A 61 10.30 -8.60 -1.15
C ASP A 61 10.84 -8.61 -2.59
N LEU A 62 11.05 -7.43 -3.14
CA LEU A 62 11.61 -7.25 -4.49
C LEU A 62 13.15 -7.22 -4.51
N LYS A 63 13.81 -7.55 -3.38
CA LYS A 63 15.28 -7.55 -3.26
C LYS A 63 15.93 -6.21 -3.63
N ILE A 64 15.22 -5.12 -3.43
CA ILE A 64 15.69 -3.78 -3.75
C ILE A 64 15.97 -3.01 -2.46
N LYS A 65 17.23 -2.76 -2.19
CA LYS A 65 17.64 -1.84 -1.12
C LYS A 65 17.38 -0.40 -1.56
N TYR A 66 16.73 0.41 -0.73
CA TYR A 66 16.33 1.79 -1.05
C TYR A 66 15.43 1.90 -2.29
N PHE A 67 14.31 1.19 -2.26
CA PHE A 67 13.31 1.16 -3.32
C PHE A 67 12.96 2.57 -3.84
N GLY A 68 12.96 2.74 -5.16
CA GLY A 68 12.59 3.99 -5.83
C GLY A 68 13.71 5.02 -5.92
N PHE A 69 14.88 4.78 -5.39
CA PHE A 69 15.95 5.76 -5.40
C PHE A 69 16.70 5.84 -6.76
N ARG A 70 16.76 4.72 -7.53
CA ARG A 70 17.58 4.62 -8.76
C ARG A 70 16.76 4.09 -9.93
N TRP A 71 17.03 4.57 -11.15
CA TRP A 71 16.29 4.20 -12.37
C TRP A 71 16.35 2.69 -12.70
N TRP A 72 17.47 2.02 -12.43
CA TRP A 72 17.62 0.57 -12.68
C TRP A 72 16.76 -0.30 -11.77
N HIS A 73 16.15 0.26 -10.71
CA HIS A 73 15.14 -0.46 -9.95
C HIS A 73 13.97 -0.92 -10.82
N THR A 74 13.72 -0.22 -11.94
CA THR A 74 12.67 -0.63 -12.90
C THR A 74 12.95 -2.02 -13.47
N LEU A 75 14.19 -2.31 -13.82
CA LEU A 75 14.60 -3.60 -14.36
C LEU A 75 14.57 -4.68 -13.29
N VAL A 76 15.04 -4.34 -12.09
CA VAL A 76 15.02 -5.27 -10.95
C VAL A 76 13.60 -5.64 -10.56
N VAL A 77 12.68 -4.65 -10.49
CA VAL A 77 11.25 -4.90 -10.21
C VAL A 77 10.68 -5.90 -11.21
N LYS A 78 10.84 -5.67 -12.51
CA LYS A 78 10.33 -6.57 -13.55
C LYS A 78 10.90 -7.98 -13.42
N LYS A 79 12.21 -8.10 -13.16
CA LYS A 79 12.88 -9.39 -12.98
C LYS A 79 12.34 -10.13 -11.75
N GLU A 80 12.21 -9.44 -10.62
CA GLU A 80 11.76 -10.04 -9.36
C GLU A 80 10.28 -10.44 -9.41
N LEU A 81 9.43 -9.63 -10.01
CA LEU A 81 8.02 -10.00 -10.21
C LEU A 81 7.89 -11.28 -11.04
N LYS A 82 8.66 -11.37 -12.15
CA LYS A 82 8.69 -12.58 -12.97
C LYS A 82 9.22 -13.79 -12.19
N ARG A 83 10.32 -13.63 -11.43
CA ARG A 83 10.91 -14.69 -10.61
C ARG A 83 9.95 -15.24 -9.55
N GLN A 84 9.14 -14.37 -8.96
CA GLN A 84 8.18 -14.71 -7.90
C GLN A 84 6.80 -15.10 -8.45
N ASN A 85 6.62 -15.20 -9.78
CA ASN A 85 5.32 -15.42 -10.42
C ASN A 85 4.23 -14.45 -9.96
N ILE A 86 4.60 -13.20 -9.72
CA ILE A 86 3.65 -12.18 -9.32
C ILE A 86 3.00 -11.61 -10.57
N GLU A 87 1.71 -11.89 -10.69
CA GLU A 87 0.85 -11.31 -11.70
C GLU A 87 0.53 -9.83 -11.43
N SER A 88 -0.39 -9.26 -12.20
CA SER A 88 -0.86 -7.90 -11.98
C SER A 88 -1.65 -7.76 -10.68
N PHE A 89 -1.62 -6.56 -10.11
CA PHE A 89 -2.48 -6.18 -9.00
C PHE A 89 -3.74 -5.48 -9.53
N ASP A 90 -4.88 -5.70 -8.88
CA ASP A 90 -6.07 -4.90 -9.20
C ASP A 90 -5.92 -3.49 -8.65
N LEU A 91 -5.32 -3.34 -7.48
CA LEU A 91 -5.14 -2.05 -6.83
C LEU A 91 -3.77 -1.96 -6.16
N ILE A 92 -3.04 -0.89 -6.44
CA ILE A 92 -1.81 -0.52 -5.72
C ILE A 92 -2.07 0.78 -4.96
N LEU A 93 -1.78 0.80 -3.67
CA LEU A 93 -1.89 1.96 -2.80
C LEU A 93 -0.51 2.41 -2.34
N ASP A 94 -0.10 3.60 -2.79
CA ASP A 94 1.12 4.26 -2.35
C ASP A 94 0.82 5.09 -1.08
N LEU A 95 1.16 4.53 0.07
CA LEU A 95 0.79 5.07 1.38
C LEU A 95 1.58 6.31 1.80
N GLN A 96 2.69 6.63 1.11
CA GLN A 96 3.50 7.80 1.46
C GLN A 96 3.77 8.77 0.30
N SER A 97 3.50 8.34 -0.92
CA SER A 97 3.50 9.21 -2.11
C SER A 97 4.78 10.03 -2.34
N LYS A 98 5.93 9.39 -2.16
CA LYS A 98 7.22 9.97 -2.56
C LYS A 98 7.41 9.78 -4.06
N ILE A 99 7.57 10.87 -4.82
CA ILE A 99 7.59 10.88 -6.30
C ILE A 99 8.44 9.77 -6.90
N ARG A 100 9.70 9.63 -6.48
CA ARG A 100 10.62 8.61 -7.00
C ARG A 100 10.11 7.18 -6.80
N ASN A 101 9.49 6.94 -5.65
CA ASN A 101 8.94 5.64 -5.31
C ASN A 101 7.66 5.39 -6.10
N SER A 102 6.78 6.38 -6.20
CA SER A 102 5.53 6.28 -6.98
C SER A 102 5.80 5.96 -8.44
N LEU A 103 6.83 6.55 -9.05
CA LEU A 103 7.22 6.27 -10.44
C LEU A 103 7.68 4.81 -10.63
N ILE A 104 8.43 4.26 -9.68
CA ILE A 104 8.86 2.85 -9.74
C ILE A 104 7.69 1.91 -9.45
N LEU A 105 6.84 2.25 -8.47
CA LEU A 105 5.63 1.47 -8.19
C LEU A 105 4.71 1.35 -9.41
N LYS A 106 4.58 2.44 -10.17
CA LYS A 106 3.74 2.47 -11.37
C LYS A 106 4.19 1.50 -12.47
N ILE A 107 5.41 0.96 -12.39
CA ILE A 107 5.91 -0.07 -13.30
C ILE A 107 5.37 -1.47 -12.95
N ILE A 108 4.99 -1.69 -11.69
CA ILE A 108 4.35 -2.93 -11.26
C ILE A 108 3.01 -3.05 -12.01
N PRO A 109 2.73 -4.17 -12.71
CA PRO A 109 1.49 -4.32 -13.44
C PRO A 109 0.27 -4.14 -12.53
N HIS A 110 -0.66 -3.25 -12.92
CA HIS A 110 -1.83 -2.92 -12.12
C HIS A 110 -2.99 -2.47 -12.97
N LYS A 111 -4.21 -2.64 -12.44
CA LYS A 111 -5.42 -2.06 -13.01
C LYS A 111 -5.63 -0.64 -12.47
N TYR A 112 -5.51 -0.48 -11.16
CA TYR A 112 -5.68 0.79 -10.45
C TYR A 112 -4.44 1.12 -9.63
N PHE A 113 -4.04 2.38 -9.65
CA PHE A 113 -2.93 2.89 -8.86
C PHE A 113 -3.34 4.19 -8.16
N ILE A 114 -3.23 4.24 -6.86
CA ILE A 114 -3.53 5.44 -6.07
C ILE A 114 -2.25 5.95 -5.43
N SER A 115 -1.89 7.17 -5.76
CA SER A 115 -0.81 7.93 -5.12
C SER A 115 -1.24 9.39 -4.99
N THR A 116 -1.00 9.99 -3.83
CA THR A 116 -1.31 11.42 -3.61
C THR A 116 -0.30 12.36 -4.25
N CYS A 117 0.73 11.82 -4.95
CA CYS A 117 1.71 12.61 -5.70
C CYS A 117 1.03 13.51 -6.73
N PHE A 118 1.48 14.77 -6.79
CA PHE A 118 0.95 15.78 -7.71
C PHE A 118 -0.59 15.86 -7.70
N ASN A 119 -1.19 15.84 -6.53
CA ASN A 119 -2.66 15.82 -6.38
C ASN A 119 -3.31 14.70 -7.22
N PHE A 120 -2.86 13.47 -7.02
CA PHE A 120 -3.33 12.26 -7.71
C PHE A 120 -3.07 12.18 -9.21
N LYS A 121 -2.31 13.11 -9.81
CA LYS A 121 -1.98 13.05 -11.25
C LYS A 121 -1.19 11.80 -11.64
N LEU A 122 -0.48 11.16 -10.71
CA LEU A 122 0.17 9.87 -10.97
C LEU A 122 -0.77 8.68 -10.84
N SER A 123 -1.96 8.86 -10.31
CA SER A 123 -2.93 7.77 -10.14
C SER A 123 -3.45 7.25 -11.48
N THR A 124 -3.93 6.01 -11.49
CA THR A 124 -4.57 5.36 -12.64
C THR A 124 -5.93 4.84 -12.18
N PRO A 125 -7.05 5.40 -12.65
CA PRO A 125 -7.17 6.66 -13.40
C PRO A 125 -6.76 7.88 -12.59
N ASN A 126 -6.56 9.02 -13.25
CA ASN A 126 -6.37 10.29 -12.54
C ASN A 126 -7.60 10.61 -11.69
N LEU A 127 -7.36 11.03 -10.45
CA LEU A 127 -8.42 11.36 -9.51
C LEU A 127 -8.40 12.86 -9.21
N ASN A 128 -9.58 13.47 -9.20
CA ASN A 128 -9.74 14.86 -8.78
C ASN A 128 -10.37 14.89 -7.37
N ILE A 129 -9.53 14.76 -6.36
CA ILE A 129 -9.97 14.62 -4.97
C ILE A 129 -9.21 15.63 -4.11
N LYS A 130 -9.95 16.36 -3.29
CA LYS A 130 -9.36 17.23 -2.28
C LYS A 130 -8.73 16.37 -1.18
N LYS A 131 -7.47 16.64 -0.87
CA LYS A 131 -6.73 15.96 0.22
C LYS A 131 -7.35 16.31 1.57
N GLU A 132 -7.31 15.34 2.46
CA GLU A 132 -7.65 15.48 3.87
C GLU A 132 -6.40 15.81 4.70
N ASN A 133 -6.60 16.16 5.96
CA ASN A 133 -5.49 16.49 6.88
C ASN A 133 -4.55 15.30 7.17
N LYS A 134 -5.06 14.07 6.99
CA LYS A 134 -4.29 12.83 7.18
C LYS A 134 -4.23 12.06 5.88
N ILE A 135 -3.09 11.42 5.64
CA ILE A 135 -2.85 10.68 4.40
C ILE A 135 -3.73 9.41 4.29
N ASP A 136 -3.96 8.71 5.40
CA ASP A 136 -4.85 7.56 5.49
C ASP A 136 -6.28 7.92 5.07
N LYS A 137 -6.83 9.03 5.59
CA LYS A 137 -8.14 9.57 5.21
C LYS A 137 -8.19 9.94 3.74
N THR A 138 -7.13 10.58 3.25
CA THR A 138 -7.01 10.97 1.85
C THR A 138 -7.05 9.75 0.92
N ILE A 139 -6.33 8.67 1.28
CA ILE A 139 -6.28 7.44 0.49
C ILE A 139 -7.63 6.70 0.56
N LEU A 140 -8.26 6.60 1.74
CA LEU A 140 -9.57 5.97 1.85
C LEU A 140 -10.62 6.68 0.99
N LYS A 141 -10.62 8.01 1.00
CA LYS A 141 -11.49 8.82 0.14
C LYS A 141 -11.23 8.56 -1.35
N ALA A 142 -9.96 8.38 -1.73
CA ALA A 142 -9.59 8.06 -3.10
C ALA A 142 -10.06 6.65 -3.51
N VAL A 143 -9.92 5.67 -2.62
CA VAL A 143 -10.44 4.31 -2.83
C VAL A 143 -11.96 4.33 -2.96
N ASN A 144 -12.66 5.06 -2.09
CA ASN A 144 -14.12 5.20 -2.14
C ASN A 144 -14.59 5.81 -3.47
N ALA A 145 -13.94 6.88 -3.92
CA ALA A 145 -14.26 7.50 -5.20
C ALA A 145 -13.98 6.56 -6.39
N LEU A 146 -12.85 5.84 -6.36
CA LEU A 146 -12.47 4.90 -7.42
C LEU A 146 -13.45 3.73 -7.52
N LEU A 147 -13.80 3.13 -6.39
CA LEU A 147 -14.64 1.93 -6.33
C LEU A 147 -16.14 2.25 -6.26
N LYS A 148 -16.51 3.53 -6.20
CA LYS A 148 -17.90 4.01 -5.99
C LYS A 148 -18.51 3.38 -4.73
N LYS A 149 -17.76 3.39 -3.63
CA LYS A 149 -18.11 2.85 -2.32
C LYS A 149 -18.06 3.94 -1.26
N ASN A 150 -18.54 3.65 -0.06
CA ASN A 150 -18.50 4.55 1.08
C ASN A 150 -17.97 3.79 2.32
N TYR A 151 -16.76 3.28 2.22
CA TYR A 151 -16.09 2.65 3.35
C TYR A 151 -15.77 3.68 4.42
N GLN A 152 -16.00 3.31 5.66
CA GLN A 152 -15.67 4.10 6.84
C GLN A 152 -14.55 3.41 7.61
N PHE A 153 -13.73 4.18 8.31
CA PHE A 153 -12.72 3.56 9.16
C PHE A 153 -13.38 2.63 10.17
N SER A 154 -12.96 1.38 10.19
CA SER A 154 -13.29 0.46 11.28
C SER A 154 -12.65 0.98 12.57
N GLU A 155 -13.39 0.93 13.67
CA GLU A 155 -12.80 1.20 14.98
C GLU A 155 -11.70 0.17 15.25
N TYR A 156 -10.46 0.59 15.08
CA TYR A 156 -9.31 -0.24 15.43
C TYR A 156 -9.00 -0.01 16.90
N ASN A 157 -9.14 -1.06 17.70
CA ASN A 157 -8.82 -0.98 19.12
C ASN A 157 -7.28 -0.89 19.30
N ILE A 158 -6.77 0.34 19.40
CA ILE A 158 -5.36 0.64 19.63
C ILE A 158 -4.84 -0.03 20.91
N ASN A 159 -5.71 -0.36 21.86
CA ASN A 159 -5.34 -1.04 23.10
C ASN A 159 -4.70 -2.41 22.83
N LYS A 160 -5.07 -3.11 21.75
CA LYS A 160 -4.37 -4.35 21.32
C LYS A 160 -2.91 -4.13 20.92
N ILE A 161 -2.53 -2.91 20.61
CA ILE A 161 -1.13 -2.55 20.32
C ILE A 161 -0.41 -2.27 21.63
N HIS A 162 -1.04 -1.53 22.56
CA HIS A 162 -0.43 -1.19 23.86
C HIS A 162 -0.18 -2.40 24.79
N GLU A 163 -0.97 -3.47 24.64
CA GLU A 163 -0.77 -4.71 25.43
C GLU A 163 0.44 -5.53 24.92
N LYS A 164 1.00 -5.22 23.74
CA LYS A 164 2.09 -5.98 23.11
C LYS A 164 3.43 -5.24 23.03
N PHE A 165 3.48 -3.98 23.42
CA PHE A 165 4.67 -3.13 23.47
C PHE A 165 4.79 -2.43 24.84
#